data_ea02ddcc2f85db7f6a52dda4de6a72ef
#
_entry.id   ea02ddcc2f85db7f6a52dda4de6a72ef
#
_cell.length_a   1.000
_cell.length_b   1.000
_cell.length_c   1.000
_cell.angle_alpha   90.00
_cell.angle_beta   90.00
_cell.angle_gamma   90.00
#
_symmetry.space_group_name_H-M   'P 1'
#
loop_
_entity.id
_entity.type
_entity.pdbx_description
1 polymer ?
#
loop_
_entity_poly.entity_id
_entity_poly.type
_entity_poly.pdbx_seq_one_letter_code
_entity_poly.pdbx_strand_id
1 'polypeptide(L)'
;MGKFAKNPAKRKGKRMILAALLLLLAVGAGAAVWVLGNYCIVSGTLYPRDTAFLDLREEAMTPSRFDKIREKMPDSEIRWNIPFQGGVLADDATSITVTALSEEDVERLDYARQLKTVHAEDCRDYDALALLRQRRPELAVSYEVVFGQDRYRWDVETLLLNHIAETEIPLLNYLPNLKTVAITAGDYPMTTVAMLQGAVHEKGLDFGIQMGGKIILDTENVLTVTGITDEELGLIPLLTNLKQVRLVNPEASAVKLEHIRTGYRENANMDFSWEVEIGGQTFDRTVTQVDLSMVEITDLAEVEQKLNCLPNLEQVTFGLCGVDNPNWGNSRSKLKASPIPNEDMAAYRDRVRGEYKVVWTVRLGPSIALSTDADNFMPNHFGVGQLPDSYAYNLRYCEEMVCLDVGHMTLTDISFVEYMPNLKYLILAWTEVQYIEPIRTCKNLVFPELDHSCIRDLSPLVDCTALEDLNLGMTYCSIDPILEMTWLKNVYMILRGGGGLVGQAIPDARVVTSADPDVATVGYGWRRLPNYYAMRDCLHAPYMN
;
A
#
# COMPACT_ATOMS: atom_id res chain seq x y z
N MET A 1 -132.04 15.89 23.29
CA MET A 1 -131.08 16.50 24.24
C MET A 1 -130.64 15.49 25.27
N GLY A 2 -129.58 14.89 25.15
CA GLY A 2 -129.11 13.83 26.04
C GLY A 2 -127.60 14.07 26.33
N LYS A 3 -127.31 14.44 27.51
CA LYS A 3 -125.99 14.58 28.01
C LYS A 3 -125.39 13.23 28.37
N PHE A 4 -124.33 12.83 27.67
CA PHE A 4 -123.55 11.65 28.08
C PHE A 4 -122.60 12.02 29.21
N ALA A 5 -122.76 11.40 30.40
CA ALA A 5 -121.88 11.53 31.55
C ALA A 5 -120.62 10.69 31.33
N LYS A 6 -119.43 11.27 31.30
CA LYS A 6 -118.18 10.57 31.23
C LYS A 6 -117.86 9.87 32.56
N ASN A 7 -117.71 8.57 32.51
CA ASN A 7 -117.40 7.67 33.62
C ASN A 7 -115.98 7.91 34.18
N PRO A 8 -115.80 8.33 35.45
CA PRO A 8 -114.48 8.73 36.04
C PRO A 8 -113.61 7.55 36.40
N ALA A 9 -114.04 6.28 36.32
CA ALA A 9 -113.32 5.07 36.70
C ALA A 9 -112.26 4.69 35.66
N LYS A 10 -112.49 4.99 34.35
CA LYS A 10 -111.47 4.70 33.29
C LYS A 10 -110.26 5.61 33.30
N ARG A 11 -110.30 6.77 33.91
CA ARG A 11 -109.19 7.72 34.03
C ARG A 11 -108.21 7.39 35.17
N LYS A 12 -108.65 6.76 36.27
CA LYS A 12 -107.79 6.30 37.37
C LYS A 12 -106.95 5.08 36.97
N GLY A 13 -107.51 4.11 36.22
CA GLY A 13 -106.81 2.92 35.78
C GLY A 13 -105.63 3.21 34.77
N LYS A 14 -105.84 4.21 33.85
CA LYS A 14 -104.79 4.62 32.92
C LYS A 14 -103.62 5.39 33.61
N ARG A 15 -103.99 6.19 34.67
CA ARG A 15 -102.98 6.87 35.46
C ARG A 15 -102.20 5.90 36.35
N MET A 16 -102.82 4.89 36.90
CA MET A 16 -102.14 3.86 37.70
C MET A 16 -101.18 3.01 36.83
N ILE A 17 -101.60 2.61 35.59
CA ILE A 17 -100.75 1.85 34.64
C ILE A 17 -99.59 2.74 34.20
N LEU A 18 -99.78 4.02 33.91
CA LEU A 18 -98.71 4.96 33.55
C LEU A 18 -97.76 5.20 34.72
N ALA A 19 -98.27 5.32 35.95
CA ALA A 19 -97.47 5.45 37.16
C ALA A 19 -96.62 4.16 37.43
N ALA A 20 -97.23 2.97 37.22
CA ALA A 20 -96.53 1.71 37.38
C ALA A 20 -95.43 1.52 36.30
N LEU A 21 -95.73 1.92 35.02
CA LEU A 21 -94.73 1.94 33.95
C LEU A 21 -93.58 2.93 34.20
N LEU A 22 -93.93 4.13 34.71
CA LEU A 22 -92.93 5.11 35.09
C LEU A 22 -92.08 4.64 36.29
N LEU A 23 -92.69 3.97 37.26
CA LEU A 23 -91.98 3.35 38.38
C LEU A 23 -91.09 2.20 37.94
N LEU A 24 -91.57 1.34 37.05
CA LEU A 24 -90.73 0.30 36.44
C LEU A 24 -89.55 0.85 35.60
N LEU A 25 -89.82 1.92 34.86
CA LEU A 25 -88.76 2.66 34.14
C LEU A 25 -87.76 3.34 35.09
N ALA A 26 -88.24 3.94 36.19
CA ALA A 26 -87.42 4.55 37.21
C ALA A 26 -86.58 3.50 37.98
N VAL A 27 -87.18 2.36 38.34
CA VAL A 27 -86.46 1.25 38.98
C VAL A 27 -85.47 0.61 37.98
N GLY A 28 -85.82 0.47 36.73
CA GLY A 28 -84.92 0.01 35.68
C GLY A 28 -83.79 0.96 35.41
N ALA A 29 -84.09 2.27 35.38
CA ALA A 29 -83.02 3.33 35.27
C ALA A 29 -82.12 3.37 36.51
N GLY A 30 -82.69 3.24 37.71
CA GLY A 30 -81.92 3.15 38.94
C GLY A 30 -81.02 1.90 39.01
N ALA A 31 -81.56 0.74 38.61
CA ALA A 31 -80.73 -0.46 38.52
C ALA A 31 -79.65 -0.37 37.47
N ALA A 32 -79.98 0.23 36.32
CA ALA A 32 -78.97 0.45 35.27
C ALA A 32 -77.82 1.43 35.75
N VAL A 33 -78.20 2.55 36.46
CA VAL A 33 -77.22 3.47 37.04
C VAL A 33 -76.38 2.76 38.10
N TRP A 34 -76.96 1.93 38.95
CA TRP A 34 -76.23 1.16 39.96
C TRP A 34 -75.27 0.15 39.33
N VAL A 35 -75.71 -0.60 38.30
CA VAL A 35 -74.86 -1.54 37.56
C VAL A 35 -73.72 -0.81 36.86
N LEU A 36 -74.00 0.27 36.15
CA LEU A 36 -72.98 1.08 35.49
C LEU A 36 -72.04 1.79 36.47
N GLY A 37 -72.46 2.03 37.71
CA GLY A 37 -71.67 2.61 38.80
C GLY A 37 -70.70 1.59 39.42
N ASN A 38 -71.08 0.35 39.55
CA ASN A 38 -70.32 -0.70 40.28
C ASN A 38 -69.67 -1.76 39.37
N TYR A 39 -70.08 -1.85 38.13
CA TYR A 39 -69.54 -2.83 37.16
C TYR A 39 -69.01 -2.18 35.89
N CYS A 40 -68.04 -2.81 35.30
CA CYS A 40 -67.57 -2.50 33.98
C CYS A 40 -68.00 -3.62 33.00
N ILE A 41 -68.54 -3.24 31.84
CA ILE A 41 -68.93 -4.22 30.80
C ILE A 41 -67.78 -4.39 29.84
N VAL A 42 -67.24 -5.59 29.81
CA VAL A 42 -66.15 -5.96 28.89
C VAL A 42 -66.66 -7.15 28.04
N SER A 43 -66.73 -7.01 26.72
CA SER A 43 -67.19 -8.02 25.76
C SER A 43 -68.51 -8.69 26.14
N GLY A 44 -69.43 -7.95 26.78
CA GLY A 44 -70.73 -8.48 27.18
C GLY A 44 -70.74 -9.13 28.57
N THR A 45 -69.61 -9.24 29.22
CA THR A 45 -69.50 -9.76 30.60
C THR A 45 -69.39 -8.59 31.60
N LEU A 46 -70.09 -8.70 32.75
CA LEU A 46 -70.07 -7.74 33.82
C LEU A 46 -68.97 -8.08 34.83
N TYR A 47 -68.04 -7.20 35.02
CA TYR A 47 -66.96 -7.31 36.02
C TYR A 47 -67.17 -6.24 37.12
N PRO A 48 -67.13 -6.61 38.41
CA PRO A 48 -67.08 -5.62 39.47
C PRO A 48 -65.87 -4.68 39.30
N ARG A 49 -66.05 -3.37 39.57
CA ARG A 49 -64.97 -2.39 39.39
C ARG A 49 -63.79 -2.55 40.37
N ASP A 50 -63.98 -3.28 41.45
CA ASP A 50 -63.00 -3.67 42.45
C ASP A 50 -62.32 -5.03 42.16
N THR A 51 -62.56 -5.58 40.96
CA THR A 51 -61.88 -6.81 40.52
C THR A 51 -60.38 -6.58 40.54
N ALA A 52 -59.64 -7.36 41.34
CA ALA A 52 -58.19 -7.19 41.50
C ALA A 52 -57.40 -7.59 40.23
N PHE A 53 -57.85 -8.60 39.48
CA PHE A 53 -57.19 -9.09 38.29
C PHE A 53 -58.22 -9.37 37.16
N LEU A 54 -57.91 -8.91 35.95
CA LEU A 54 -58.73 -9.10 34.75
C LEU A 54 -57.85 -9.58 33.57
N ASP A 55 -58.08 -10.80 33.10
CA ASP A 55 -57.41 -11.35 31.92
C ASP A 55 -58.25 -11.15 30.67
N LEU A 56 -57.80 -10.29 29.77
CA LEU A 56 -58.47 -9.93 28.51
C LEU A 56 -57.65 -10.39 27.28
N ARG A 57 -56.65 -11.28 27.45
CA ARG A 57 -55.75 -11.69 26.36
C ARG A 57 -56.47 -12.45 25.23
N GLU A 58 -57.60 -13.09 25.51
CA GLU A 58 -58.41 -13.76 24.50
C GLU A 58 -59.41 -12.81 23.82
N GLU A 59 -59.55 -11.59 24.29
CA GLU A 59 -60.51 -10.61 23.79
C GLU A 59 -59.91 -9.77 22.66
N ALA A 60 -60.69 -9.49 21.61
CA ALA A 60 -60.35 -8.52 20.58
C ALA A 60 -60.35 -7.11 21.17
N MET A 61 -59.21 -6.63 21.67
CA MET A 61 -59.03 -5.37 22.38
C MET A 61 -58.38 -4.32 21.47
N THR A 62 -58.90 -3.09 21.55
CA THR A 62 -58.21 -1.94 20.92
C THR A 62 -57.66 -1.00 22.04
N PRO A 63 -56.61 -0.22 21.76
CA PRO A 63 -56.06 0.75 22.72
C PRO A 63 -57.18 1.65 23.35
N SER A 64 -58.04 2.25 22.52
CA SER A 64 -59.14 3.12 23.00
C SER A 64 -60.16 2.36 23.87
N ARG A 65 -60.35 1.07 23.61
CA ARG A 65 -61.27 0.24 24.44
C ARG A 65 -60.58 -0.10 25.77
N PHE A 66 -59.30 -0.45 25.72
CA PHE A 66 -58.51 -0.71 26.91
C PHE A 66 -58.46 0.52 27.84
N ASP A 67 -58.22 1.74 27.29
CA ASP A 67 -58.18 2.99 28.08
C ASP A 67 -59.51 3.24 28.81
N LYS A 68 -60.64 3.02 28.13
CA LYS A 68 -61.98 3.16 28.76
C LYS A 68 -62.19 2.15 29.88
N ILE A 69 -61.65 0.93 29.76
CA ILE A 69 -61.75 -0.08 30.82
C ILE A 69 -60.83 0.34 31.97
N ARG A 70 -59.62 0.77 31.70
CA ARG A 70 -58.61 1.23 32.66
C ARG A 70 -59.11 2.42 33.46
N GLU A 71 -59.77 3.41 32.79
CA GLU A 71 -60.39 4.56 33.43
C GLU A 71 -61.46 4.13 34.46
N LYS A 72 -62.22 3.08 34.13
CA LYS A 72 -63.28 2.59 35.00
C LYS A 72 -62.80 1.63 36.09
N MET A 73 -61.66 1.03 35.93
CA MET A 73 -61.07 0.01 36.81
C MET A 73 -59.58 0.34 37.07
N PRO A 74 -59.28 1.51 37.73
CA PRO A 74 -57.92 2.01 37.85
C PRO A 74 -57.00 1.12 38.70
N ASP A 75 -57.61 0.43 39.71
CA ASP A 75 -56.87 -0.41 40.68
C ASP A 75 -56.74 -1.86 40.26
N SER A 76 -57.35 -2.25 39.12
CA SER A 76 -57.29 -3.64 38.58
C SER A 76 -55.99 -3.90 37.86
N GLU A 77 -55.36 -5.04 38.09
CA GLU A 77 -54.34 -5.56 37.20
C GLU A 77 -55.01 -6.13 35.95
N ILE A 78 -54.85 -5.49 34.80
CA ILE A 78 -55.49 -5.88 33.53
C ILE A 78 -54.41 -6.41 32.60
N ARG A 79 -54.58 -7.68 32.22
CA ARG A 79 -53.74 -8.35 31.21
C ARG A 79 -54.46 -8.33 29.87
N TRP A 80 -53.75 -7.96 28.81
CA TRP A 80 -54.30 -7.91 27.46
C TRP A 80 -53.24 -8.11 26.38
N ASN A 81 -53.63 -8.42 25.19
CA ASN A 81 -52.79 -8.48 24.04
C ASN A 81 -52.87 -7.15 23.27
N ILE A 82 -51.76 -6.43 23.17
CA ILE A 82 -51.65 -5.15 22.47
C ILE A 82 -51.66 -5.43 20.96
N PRO A 83 -52.59 -4.85 20.17
CA PRO A 83 -52.51 -4.96 18.71
C PRO A 83 -51.23 -4.31 18.20
N PHE A 84 -50.36 -5.09 17.53
CA PHE A 84 -49.05 -4.64 17.12
C PHE A 84 -48.64 -5.28 15.79
N GLN A 85 -48.34 -4.48 14.77
CA GLN A 85 -47.84 -4.93 13.45
C GLN A 85 -48.72 -6.04 12.78
N GLY A 86 -50.01 -5.91 12.84
CA GLY A 86 -50.97 -6.91 12.29
C GLY A 86 -51.06 -8.21 13.08
N GLY A 87 -50.36 -8.32 14.19
CA GLY A 87 -50.43 -9.37 15.18
C GLY A 87 -50.76 -8.81 16.58
N VAL A 88 -50.24 -9.45 17.61
CA VAL A 88 -50.38 -9.01 19.00
C VAL A 88 -49.06 -9.09 19.75
N LEU A 89 -48.86 -8.14 20.67
CA LEU A 89 -47.79 -8.11 21.64
C LEU A 89 -48.36 -8.32 23.04
N ALA A 90 -47.81 -9.25 23.81
CA ALA A 90 -48.21 -9.44 25.20
C ALA A 90 -47.84 -8.21 26.05
N ASP A 91 -48.73 -7.74 26.91
CA ASP A 91 -48.53 -6.58 27.77
C ASP A 91 -47.42 -6.78 28.82
N ASP A 92 -47.04 -8.04 29.09
CA ASP A 92 -45.94 -8.45 29.97
C ASP A 92 -44.65 -8.80 29.22
N ALA A 93 -44.61 -8.55 27.90
CA ALA A 93 -43.38 -8.74 27.13
C ALA A 93 -42.25 -7.86 27.67
N THR A 94 -41.07 -8.45 27.88
CA THR A 94 -39.86 -7.77 28.35
C THR A 94 -38.90 -7.40 27.24
N SER A 95 -39.00 -8.03 26.07
CA SER A 95 -38.19 -7.82 24.88
C SER A 95 -39.00 -8.05 23.63
N ILE A 96 -38.76 -7.29 22.58
CA ILE A 96 -39.32 -7.48 21.23
C ILE A 96 -38.24 -7.29 20.16
N THR A 97 -38.47 -7.93 19.00
CA THR A 97 -37.67 -7.70 17.78
C THR A 97 -38.58 -7.11 16.72
N VAL A 98 -38.15 -6.01 16.09
CA VAL A 98 -38.91 -5.32 15.04
C VAL A 98 -38.05 -5.13 13.80
N THR A 99 -38.64 -5.32 12.61
CA THR A 99 -38.02 -5.06 11.31
C THR A 99 -38.59 -3.84 10.60
N ALA A 100 -39.72 -3.35 11.09
CA ALA A 100 -40.37 -2.10 10.69
C ALA A 100 -41.01 -1.46 11.94
N LEU A 101 -41.21 -0.14 11.93
CA LEU A 101 -41.82 0.56 13.04
C LEU A 101 -42.51 1.84 12.53
N SER A 102 -43.81 1.96 12.75
CA SER A 102 -44.58 3.16 12.47
C SER A 102 -44.75 4.04 13.73
N GLU A 103 -45.13 5.31 13.55
CA GLU A 103 -45.50 6.17 14.69
C GLU A 103 -46.61 5.56 15.53
N GLU A 104 -47.62 4.94 14.89
CA GLU A 104 -48.71 4.25 15.57
C GLU A 104 -48.20 3.06 16.40
N ASP A 105 -47.20 2.30 15.88
CA ASP A 105 -46.57 1.22 16.64
C ASP A 105 -45.83 1.75 17.87
N VAL A 106 -45.14 2.90 17.74
CA VAL A 106 -44.49 3.55 18.88
C VAL A 106 -45.51 3.91 19.97
N GLU A 107 -46.67 4.48 19.59
CA GLU A 107 -47.74 4.75 20.54
C GLU A 107 -48.30 3.50 21.23
N ARG A 108 -48.39 2.40 20.49
CA ARG A 108 -48.84 1.10 21.04
C ARG A 108 -47.85 0.52 22.05
N LEU A 109 -46.54 0.76 21.87
CA LEU A 109 -45.51 0.30 22.81
C LEU A 109 -45.64 0.96 24.20
N ASP A 110 -46.34 2.12 24.34
CA ASP A 110 -46.61 2.72 25.64
C ASP A 110 -47.44 1.81 26.56
N TYR A 111 -48.24 0.92 25.98
CA TYR A 111 -49.02 -0.06 26.71
C TYR A 111 -48.20 -1.27 27.21
N ALA A 112 -47.03 -1.54 26.61
CA ALA A 112 -46.13 -2.61 27.02
C ALA A 112 -45.24 -2.14 28.20
N ARG A 113 -45.82 -2.07 29.38
CA ARG A 113 -45.19 -1.46 30.58
C ARG A 113 -43.97 -2.22 31.11
N GLN A 114 -43.91 -3.53 30.85
CA GLN A 114 -42.79 -4.39 31.27
C GLN A 114 -41.68 -4.48 30.24
N LEU A 115 -41.85 -3.86 29.06
CA LEU A 115 -40.85 -3.86 27.99
C LEU A 115 -39.57 -3.12 28.48
N LYS A 116 -38.44 -3.79 28.27
CA LYS A 116 -37.09 -3.29 28.63
C LYS A 116 -36.19 -3.12 27.41
N THR A 117 -36.36 -4.03 26.42
CA THR A 117 -35.45 -4.09 25.29
C THR A 117 -36.23 -4.17 23.97
N VAL A 118 -35.79 -3.37 23.00
CA VAL A 118 -36.29 -3.40 21.60
C VAL A 118 -35.09 -3.65 20.69
N HIS A 119 -35.11 -4.78 19.99
CA HIS A 119 -34.13 -5.14 18.98
C HIS A 119 -34.66 -4.74 17.61
N ALA A 120 -33.98 -3.80 16.96
CA ALA A 120 -34.39 -3.18 15.70
C ALA A 120 -33.24 -3.08 14.68
N GLU A 121 -32.30 -4.04 14.69
CA GLU A 121 -31.08 -4.02 13.87
C GLU A 121 -31.43 -3.99 12.36
N ASP A 122 -32.54 -4.63 11.96
CA ASP A 122 -32.98 -4.64 10.57
C ASP A 122 -34.07 -3.60 10.25
N CYS A 123 -34.48 -2.76 11.23
CA CYS A 123 -35.46 -1.69 11.03
C CYS A 123 -34.79 -0.47 10.39
N ARG A 124 -35.45 0.12 9.39
CA ARG A 124 -34.99 1.31 8.68
C ARG A 124 -35.87 2.55 8.92
N ASP A 125 -36.89 2.41 9.74
CA ASP A 125 -37.79 3.50 10.12
C ASP A 125 -37.15 4.36 11.23
N TYR A 126 -36.05 5.04 10.89
CA TYR A 126 -35.22 5.75 11.85
C TYR A 126 -35.95 6.85 12.60
N ASP A 127 -36.89 7.56 11.95
CA ASP A 127 -37.74 8.56 12.61
C ASP A 127 -38.56 7.96 13.74
N ALA A 128 -39.20 6.82 13.50
CA ALA A 128 -39.96 6.10 14.51
C ALA A 128 -39.08 5.57 15.64
N LEU A 129 -37.86 5.09 15.33
CA LEU A 129 -36.88 4.67 16.33
C LEU A 129 -36.40 5.85 17.19
N ALA A 130 -36.18 7.01 16.59
CA ALA A 130 -35.81 8.23 17.32
C ALA A 130 -36.96 8.68 18.21
N LEU A 131 -38.21 8.65 17.70
CA LEU A 131 -39.43 8.97 18.47
C LEU A 131 -39.59 8.00 19.65
N LEU A 132 -39.39 6.70 19.45
CA LEU A 132 -39.44 5.70 20.52
C LEU A 132 -38.44 6.01 21.64
N ARG A 133 -37.20 6.30 21.29
CA ARG A 133 -36.16 6.67 22.28
C ARG A 133 -36.46 7.96 23.05
N GLN A 134 -37.03 8.94 22.35
CA GLN A 134 -37.46 10.19 23.00
C GLN A 134 -38.62 9.95 23.96
N ARG A 135 -39.58 9.11 23.56
CA ARG A 135 -40.83 8.86 24.30
C ARG A 135 -40.63 7.87 25.45
N ARG A 136 -39.75 6.90 25.26
CA ARG A 136 -39.43 5.83 26.22
C ARG A 136 -37.93 5.74 26.48
N PRO A 137 -37.32 6.75 27.12
CA PRO A 137 -35.87 6.81 27.31
C PRO A 137 -35.30 5.67 28.19
N GLU A 138 -36.17 5.00 28.96
CA GLU A 138 -35.82 3.87 29.81
C GLU A 138 -35.65 2.56 29.02
N LEU A 139 -36.12 2.50 27.77
CA LEU A 139 -35.95 1.32 26.93
C LEU A 139 -34.54 1.22 26.34
N ALA A 140 -33.95 0.03 26.41
CA ALA A 140 -32.75 -0.31 25.67
C ALA A 140 -33.14 -0.59 24.21
N VAL A 141 -33.06 0.42 23.34
CA VAL A 141 -33.38 0.30 21.91
C VAL A 141 -32.06 0.14 21.15
N SER A 142 -31.85 -1.03 20.53
CA SER A 142 -30.72 -1.30 19.66
C SER A 142 -31.14 -1.25 18.19
N TYR A 143 -30.40 -0.52 17.36
CA TYR A 143 -30.60 -0.47 15.91
C TYR A 143 -29.29 -0.17 15.20
N GLU A 144 -29.28 -0.38 13.89
CA GLU A 144 -28.16 -0.05 13.02
C GLU A 144 -28.57 0.96 11.97
N VAL A 145 -27.70 1.96 11.74
CA VAL A 145 -27.81 2.91 10.64
C VAL A 145 -26.97 2.43 9.48
N VAL A 146 -27.52 2.46 8.27
CA VAL A 146 -26.88 1.91 7.07
C VAL A 146 -26.46 3.03 6.15
N PHE A 147 -25.16 3.03 5.81
CA PHE A 147 -24.55 3.87 4.78
C PHE A 147 -24.02 2.96 3.67
N GLY A 148 -24.61 3.02 2.49
CA GLY A 148 -24.31 2.08 1.41
C GLY A 148 -24.62 0.65 1.78
N GLN A 149 -23.57 -0.15 1.97
CA GLN A 149 -23.68 -1.54 2.42
C GLN A 149 -23.22 -1.74 3.87
N ASP A 150 -22.63 -0.72 4.48
CA ASP A 150 -22.09 -0.80 5.82
C ASP A 150 -23.14 -0.51 6.88
N ARG A 151 -23.03 -1.22 7.98
CA ARG A 151 -23.95 -1.14 9.12
C ARG A 151 -23.22 -0.61 10.33
N TYR A 152 -23.75 0.43 10.93
CA TYR A 152 -23.17 1.08 12.12
C TYR A 152 -24.17 1.06 13.25
N ARG A 153 -23.73 0.62 14.41
CA ARG A 153 -24.57 0.65 15.60
C ARG A 153 -24.94 2.09 15.94
N TRP A 154 -26.14 2.29 16.44
CA TRP A 154 -26.70 3.59 16.85
C TRP A 154 -25.82 4.35 17.86
N ASP A 155 -24.99 3.64 18.65
CA ASP A 155 -24.15 4.20 19.72
C ASP A 155 -22.70 4.44 19.29
N VAL A 156 -22.40 4.34 17.99
CA VAL A 156 -21.05 4.56 17.47
C VAL A 156 -20.59 6.00 17.75
N GLU A 157 -19.34 6.13 18.17
CA GLU A 157 -18.70 7.43 18.41
C GLU A 157 -17.91 7.95 17.21
N THR A 158 -17.36 7.03 16.41
CA THR A 158 -16.60 7.35 15.19
C THR A 158 -17.18 6.60 14.01
N LEU A 159 -17.63 7.34 13.01
CA LEU A 159 -18.16 6.81 11.76
C LEU A 159 -17.07 6.88 10.68
N LEU A 160 -16.68 5.75 10.14
CA LEU A 160 -15.71 5.67 9.06
C LEU A 160 -16.43 5.23 7.78
N LEU A 161 -16.57 6.15 6.82
CA LEU A 161 -17.32 5.94 5.60
C LEU A 161 -16.38 5.58 4.44
N ASN A 162 -16.68 4.50 3.75
CA ASN A 162 -16.08 4.09 2.48
C ASN A 162 -17.00 4.39 1.29
N HIS A 163 -18.22 4.87 1.55
CA HIS A 163 -19.23 5.28 0.59
C HIS A 163 -19.97 6.51 1.12
N ILE A 164 -20.31 7.45 0.24
CA ILE A 164 -21.04 8.65 0.59
C ILE A 164 -22.09 8.93 -0.50
N ALA A 165 -23.36 8.97 -0.10
CA ALA A 165 -24.45 9.46 -0.94
C ALA A 165 -25.12 10.67 -0.28
N GLU A 166 -25.50 11.68 -1.07
CA GLU A 166 -26.16 12.88 -0.55
C GLU A 166 -27.41 12.57 0.28
N THR A 167 -28.17 11.55 -0.16
CA THR A 167 -29.39 11.09 0.49
C THR A 167 -29.15 10.42 1.85
N GLU A 168 -27.91 10.03 2.15
CA GLU A 168 -27.53 9.35 3.39
C GLU A 168 -27.02 10.33 4.44
N ILE A 169 -26.59 11.54 4.06
CA ILE A 169 -26.07 12.54 5.00
C ILE A 169 -27.07 12.82 6.16
N PRO A 170 -28.40 12.91 5.95
CA PRO A 170 -29.34 13.08 7.03
C PRO A 170 -29.35 11.95 8.06
N LEU A 171 -28.88 10.75 7.70
CA LEU A 171 -28.81 9.59 8.60
C LEU A 171 -27.90 9.81 9.80
N LEU A 172 -26.96 10.78 9.73
CA LEU A 172 -26.16 11.22 10.87
C LEU A 172 -27.01 11.67 12.06
N ASN A 173 -28.29 12.08 11.85
CA ASN A 173 -29.20 12.46 12.91
C ASN A 173 -29.58 11.30 13.84
N TYR A 174 -29.44 10.07 13.38
CA TYR A 174 -29.83 8.87 14.11
C TYR A 174 -28.68 8.21 14.87
N LEU A 175 -27.49 8.86 14.91
CA LEU A 175 -26.31 8.43 15.64
C LEU A 175 -26.02 9.39 16.81
N PRO A 176 -26.73 9.29 17.95
CA PRO A 176 -26.71 10.31 19.01
C PRO A 176 -25.38 10.42 19.76
N ASN A 177 -24.53 9.40 19.72
CA ASN A 177 -23.22 9.38 20.38
C ASN A 177 -22.06 9.75 19.44
N LEU A 178 -22.37 10.05 18.17
CA LEU A 178 -21.37 10.36 17.17
C LEU A 178 -20.56 11.60 17.57
N LYS A 179 -19.24 11.49 17.46
CA LYS A 179 -18.27 12.57 17.71
C LYS A 179 -17.49 12.91 16.46
N THR A 180 -17.09 11.89 15.72
CA THR A 180 -16.22 12.02 14.55
C THR A 180 -16.81 11.30 13.35
N VAL A 181 -16.81 11.94 12.21
CA VAL A 181 -17.09 11.34 10.90
C VAL A 181 -15.84 11.43 10.07
N ALA A 182 -15.37 10.29 9.60
CA ALA A 182 -14.20 10.22 8.73
C ALA A 182 -14.52 9.47 7.44
N ILE A 183 -13.80 9.82 6.37
CA ILE A 183 -13.84 9.11 5.09
C ILE A 183 -12.54 8.34 4.88
N THR A 184 -12.63 7.21 4.17
CA THR A 184 -11.45 6.46 3.67
C THR A 184 -11.09 6.91 2.26
N ALA A 185 -10.00 6.39 1.70
CA ALA A 185 -9.70 6.54 0.27
C ALA A 185 -10.84 5.95 -0.58
N GLY A 186 -11.24 6.67 -1.62
CA GLY A 186 -12.32 6.28 -2.51
C GLY A 186 -12.61 7.35 -3.56
N ASP A 187 -13.43 6.99 -4.55
CA ASP A 187 -13.87 7.91 -5.61
C ASP A 187 -15.16 8.61 -5.16
N TYR A 188 -15.01 9.79 -4.61
CA TYR A 188 -16.12 10.60 -4.12
C TYR A 188 -16.31 11.86 -4.95
N PRO A 189 -17.55 12.24 -5.31
CA PRO A 189 -17.82 13.57 -5.84
C PRO A 189 -17.45 14.62 -4.78
N MET A 190 -16.56 15.56 -5.12
CA MET A 190 -16.08 16.59 -4.18
C MET A 190 -17.23 17.43 -3.60
N THR A 191 -18.31 17.63 -4.35
CA THR A 191 -19.54 18.29 -3.90
C THR A 191 -20.20 17.53 -2.73
N THR A 192 -20.30 16.22 -2.85
CA THR A 192 -20.89 15.36 -1.80
C THR A 192 -20.03 15.37 -0.54
N VAL A 193 -18.71 15.34 -0.68
CA VAL A 193 -17.79 15.45 0.47
C VAL A 193 -17.94 16.81 1.17
N ALA A 194 -18.03 17.90 0.40
CA ALA A 194 -18.24 19.24 0.96
C ALA A 194 -19.59 19.35 1.69
N MET A 195 -20.65 18.72 1.17
CA MET A 195 -21.95 18.66 1.83
C MET A 195 -21.88 17.86 3.14
N LEU A 196 -21.20 16.71 3.13
CA LEU A 196 -20.97 15.90 4.34
C LEU A 196 -20.20 16.70 5.39
N GLN A 197 -19.08 17.32 5.00
CA GLN A 197 -18.25 18.15 5.89
C GLN A 197 -19.06 19.30 6.51
N GLY A 198 -19.86 20.01 5.69
CA GLY A 198 -20.76 21.04 6.18
C GLY A 198 -21.77 20.53 7.21
N ALA A 199 -22.43 19.40 6.92
CA ALA A 199 -23.40 18.79 7.83
C ALA A 199 -22.77 18.30 9.15
N VAL A 200 -21.53 17.78 9.09
CA VAL A 200 -20.76 17.35 10.26
C VAL A 200 -20.44 18.56 11.15
N HIS A 201 -19.94 19.66 10.57
CA HIS A 201 -19.61 20.88 11.32
C HIS A 201 -20.86 21.58 11.89
N GLU A 202 -21.97 21.62 11.16
CA GLU A 202 -23.24 22.17 11.67
C GLU A 202 -23.74 21.47 12.93
N LYS A 203 -23.39 20.18 13.07
CA LYS A 203 -23.70 19.38 14.27
C LYS A 203 -22.67 19.50 15.38
N GLY A 204 -21.58 20.23 15.16
CA GLY A 204 -20.47 20.33 16.11
C GLY A 204 -19.66 19.04 16.22
N LEU A 205 -19.65 18.21 15.18
CA LEU A 205 -18.87 16.99 15.09
C LEU A 205 -17.53 17.26 14.39
N ASP A 206 -16.53 16.40 14.64
CA ASP A 206 -15.24 16.45 13.96
C ASP A 206 -15.33 15.76 12.60
N PHE A 207 -14.84 16.41 11.55
CA PHE A 207 -14.64 15.78 10.25
C PHE A 207 -13.17 15.38 10.09
N GLY A 208 -12.93 14.20 9.53
CA GLY A 208 -11.58 13.70 9.29
C GLY A 208 -11.46 12.83 8.04
N ILE A 209 -10.22 12.48 7.74
CA ILE A 209 -9.86 11.58 6.64
C ILE A 209 -8.93 10.51 7.19
N GLN A 210 -9.18 9.26 6.86
CA GLN A 210 -8.26 8.17 7.21
C GLN A 210 -7.10 8.17 6.23
N MET A 211 -5.88 8.32 6.74
CA MET A 211 -4.63 8.28 5.98
C MET A 211 -3.56 7.55 6.77
N GLY A 212 -2.83 6.63 6.13
CA GLY A 212 -1.80 5.85 6.81
C GLY A 212 -2.29 5.14 8.08
N GLY A 213 -3.53 4.67 8.06
CA GLY A 213 -4.18 3.98 9.20
C GLY A 213 -4.61 4.86 10.36
N LYS A 214 -4.55 6.20 10.24
CA LYS A 214 -4.98 7.17 11.26
C LYS A 214 -6.05 8.10 10.70
N ILE A 215 -6.95 8.58 11.56
CA ILE A 215 -7.89 9.65 11.21
C ILE A 215 -7.19 10.97 11.44
N ILE A 216 -7.09 11.78 10.40
CA ILE A 216 -6.55 13.14 10.41
C ILE A 216 -7.75 14.09 10.34
N LEU A 217 -7.89 14.94 11.33
CA LEU A 217 -8.99 15.89 11.39
C LEU A 217 -8.71 17.09 10.45
N ASP A 218 -9.75 17.63 9.86
CA ASP A 218 -9.63 18.80 8.98
C ASP A 218 -9.29 20.11 9.72
N THR A 219 -9.31 20.08 11.05
CA THR A 219 -8.82 21.16 11.92
C THR A 219 -7.31 21.14 12.13
N GLU A 220 -6.63 20.03 11.77
CA GLU A 220 -5.19 19.93 11.92
C GLU A 220 -4.44 20.83 10.92
N ASN A 221 -3.29 21.36 11.37
CA ASN A 221 -2.44 22.21 10.54
C ASN A 221 -1.10 21.56 10.16
N VAL A 222 -0.80 20.39 10.72
CA VAL A 222 0.40 19.60 10.43
C VAL A 222 -0.01 18.15 10.21
N LEU A 223 0.33 17.61 9.05
CA LEU A 223 0.16 16.20 8.72
C LEU A 223 1.51 15.51 8.71
N THR A 224 1.66 14.47 9.54
CA THR A 224 2.81 13.53 9.45
C THR A 224 2.24 12.13 9.36
N VAL A 225 2.48 11.44 8.24
CA VAL A 225 1.90 10.13 7.97
C VAL A 225 2.91 9.22 7.26
N THR A 226 2.88 7.93 7.59
CA THR A 226 3.74 6.89 7.02
C THR A 226 2.92 5.96 6.14
N GLY A 227 3.44 5.56 4.98
CA GLY A 227 2.82 4.57 4.10
C GLY A 227 1.52 5.05 3.45
N ILE A 228 1.42 6.35 3.13
CA ILE A 228 0.25 6.91 2.45
C ILE A 228 0.16 6.40 1.02
N THR A 229 -1.02 5.89 0.63
CA THR A 229 -1.27 5.40 -0.72
C THR A 229 -1.51 6.52 -1.73
N ASP A 230 -1.50 6.14 -3.00
CA ASP A 230 -1.75 7.07 -4.10
C ASP A 230 -3.17 7.66 -4.08
N GLU A 231 -4.16 6.85 -3.66
CA GLU A 231 -5.55 7.27 -3.49
C GLU A 231 -5.70 8.23 -2.29
N GLU A 232 -5.05 7.91 -1.17
CA GLU A 232 -5.08 8.76 0.03
C GLU A 232 -4.46 10.14 -0.22
N LEU A 233 -3.40 10.22 -1.04
CA LEU A 233 -2.81 11.49 -1.47
C LEU A 233 -3.83 12.42 -2.13
N GLY A 234 -4.77 11.85 -2.90
CA GLY A 234 -5.84 12.60 -3.56
C GLY A 234 -6.80 13.30 -2.61
N LEU A 235 -6.84 12.89 -1.33
CA LEU A 235 -7.73 13.45 -0.32
C LEU A 235 -7.11 14.59 0.51
N ILE A 236 -5.79 14.81 0.44
CA ILE A 236 -5.11 15.89 1.18
C ILE A 236 -5.74 17.28 0.92
N PRO A 237 -6.21 17.64 -0.31
CA PRO A 237 -6.87 18.93 -0.55
C PRO A 237 -8.12 19.20 0.29
N LEU A 238 -8.74 18.15 0.84
CA LEU A 238 -9.90 18.28 1.73
C LEU A 238 -9.52 18.79 3.14
N LEU A 239 -8.24 18.66 3.52
CA LEU A 239 -7.70 19.14 4.79
C LEU A 239 -7.25 20.61 4.64
N THR A 240 -8.19 21.52 4.53
CA THR A 240 -7.95 22.93 4.14
C THR A 240 -7.13 23.75 5.13
N ASN A 241 -6.99 23.28 6.38
CA ASN A 241 -6.22 23.97 7.41
C ASN A 241 -4.73 23.56 7.46
N LEU A 242 -4.32 22.57 6.63
CA LEU A 242 -2.93 22.12 6.62
C LEU A 242 -1.98 23.24 6.15
N LYS A 243 -0.89 23.39 6.90
CA LYS A 243 0.24 24.28 6.58
C LYS A 243 1.52 23.51 6.31
N GLN A 244 1.61 22.31 6.86
CA GLN A 244 2.77 21.44 6.69
C GLN A 244 2.33 20.00 6.48
N VAL A 245 2.89 19.35 5.47
CA VAL A 245 2.73 17.92 5.18
C VAL A 245 4.10 17.28 5.12
N ARG A 246 4.30 16.24 5.91
CA ARG A 246 5.49 15.40 5.90
C ARG A 246 5.09 13.95 5.74
N LEU A 247 5.45 13.37 4.59
CA LEU A 247 5.17 11.97 4.29
C LEU A 247 6.42 11.13 4.54
N VAL A 248 6.25 9.95 5.13
CA VAL A 248 7.30 8.96 5.31
C VAL A 248 6.91 7.71 4.53
N ASN A 249 7.80 7.24 3.65
CA ASN A 249 7.56 6.10 2.75
C ASN A 249 6.22 6.22 1.98
N PRO A 250 5.98 7.29 1.22
CA PRO A 250 4.75 7.40 0.42
C PRO A 250 4.74 6.35 -0.70
N GLU A 251 3.58 5.80 -1.00
CA GLU A 251 3.38 4.84 -2.09
C GLU A 251 3.00 5.55 -3.40
N ALA A 252 3.79 6.52 -3.80
CA ALA A 252 3.54 7.30 -5.00
C ALA A 252 4.85 7.67 -5.72
N SER A 253 4.79 7.89 -7.04
CA SER A 253 5.97 8.27 -7.81
C SER A 253 6.46 9.68 -7.47
N ALA A 254 7.77 9.90 -7.62
CA ALA A 254 8.39 11.21 -7.44
C ALA A 254 7.72 12.30 -8.29
N VAL A 255 7.34 11.98 -9.53
CA VAL A 255 6.67 12.91 -10.44
C VAL A 255 5.34 13.39 -9.86
N LYS A 256 4.54 12.47 -9.31
CA LYS A 256 3.26 12.83 -8.69
C LYS A 256 3.45 13.65 -7.42
N LEU A 257 4.39 13.24 -6.56
CA LEU A 257 4.71 13.96 -5.33
C LEU A 257 5.20 15.38 -5.61
N GLU A 258 6.06 15.58 -6.60
CA GLU A 258 6.53 16.91 -7.01
C GLU A 258 5.41 17.75 -7.64
N HIS A 259 4.51 17.15 -8.42
CA HIS A 259 3.34 17.85 -8.96
C HIS A 259 2.44 18.36 -7.83
N ILE A 260 2.13 17.51 -6.86
CA ILE A 260 1.34 17.88 -5.67
C ILE A 260 2.04 18.99 -4.89
N ARG A 261 3.34 18.83 -4.60
CA ARG A 261 4.14 19.82 -3.87
C ARG A 261 4.11 21.19 -4.55
N THR A 262 4.28 21.22 -5.86
CA THR A 262 4.25 22.47 -6.63
C THR A 262 2.88 23.12 -6.55
N GLY A 263 1.81 22.37 -6.75
CA GLY A 263 0.44 22.88 -6.64
C GLY A 263 0.11 23.46 -5.27
N TYR A 264 0.53 22.80 -4.21
CA TYR A 264 0.32 23.30 -2.84
C TYR A 264 1.16 24.53 -2.51
N ARG A 265 2.40 24.59 -2.97
CA ARG A 265 3.26 25.77 -2.77
C ARG A 265 2.68 27.00 -3.47
N GLU A 266 2.16 26.85 -4.67
CA GLU A 266 1.62 27.95 -5.47
C GLU A 266 0.25 28.42 -4.97
N ASN A 267 -0.61 27.49 -4.56
CA ASN A 267 -2.02 27.79 -4.29
C ASN A 267 -2.36 27.95 -2.79
N ALA A 268 -1.64 27.27 -1.89
CA ALA A 268 -1.96 27.23 -0.47
C ALA A 268 -0.83 27.69 0.45
N ASN A 269 0.36 28.01 -0.10
CA ASN A 269 1.56 28.32 0.67
C ASN A 269 1.87 27.25 1.75
N MET A 270 1.62 25.99 1.39
CA MET A 270 1.79 24.85 2.27
C MET A 270 3.18 24.24 2.05
N ASP A 271 3.87 23.92 3.15
CA ASP A 271 5.12 23.17 3.11
C ASP A 271 4.82 21.68 2.93
N PHE A 272 5.16 21.14 1.76
CA PHE A 272 4.95 19.73 1.41
C PHE A 272 6.30 19.05 1.19
N SER A 273 6.61 18.06 1.99
CA SER A 273 7.86 17.30 1.95
C SER A 273 7.63 15.81 2.17
N TRP A 274 8.59 15.00 1.75
CA TRP A 274 8.61 13.57 2.02
C TRP A 274 10.02 13.04 2.18
N GLU A 275 10.10 11.89 2.79
CA GLU A 275 11.30 11.11 3.00
C GLU A 275 11.01 9.61 2.87
N VAL A 276 12.04 8.82 2.60
CA VAL A 276 11.96 7.36 2.56
C VAL A 276 12.93 6.75 3.56
N GLU A 277 12.51 5.68 4.20
CA GLU A 277 13.34 4.92 5.14
C GLU A 277 13.72 3.58 4.53
N ILE A 278 15.03 3.33 4.37
CA ILE A 278 15.58 2.08 3.82
C ILE A 278 16.66 1.58 4.78
N GLY A 279 16.47 0.38 5.32
CA GLY A 279 17.46 -0.23 6.21
C GLY A 279 17.82 0.60 7.44
N GLY A 280 16.89 1.36 7.98
CA GLY A 280 17.10 2.25 9.13
C GLY A 280 17.82 3.56 8.83
N GLN A 281 18.01 3.89 7.56
CA GLN A 281 18.49 5.19 7.08
C GLN A 281 17.33 5.98 6.47
N THR A 282 17.32 7.29 6.67
CA THR A 282 16.28 8.18 6.14
C THR A 282 16.87 9.05 5.03
N PHE A 283 16.17 9.13 3.90
CA PHE A 283 16.55 9.88 2.72
C PHE A 283 15.42 10.84 2.36
N ASP A 284 15.71 12.13 2.39
CA ASP A 284 14.75 13.14 1.96
C ASP A 284 14.73 13.29 0.43
N ARG A 285 13.70 13.93 -0.10
CA ARG A 285 13.50 14.13 -1.54
C ARG A 285 14.63 14.87 -2.28
N THR A 286 15.58 15.50 -1.56
CA THR A 286 16.66 16.30 -2.17
C THR A 286 17.93 15.50 -2.42
N VAL A 287 17.99 14.25 -1.94
CA VAL A 287 19.19 13.43 -2.11
C VAL A 287 19.41 13.09 -3.57
N THR A 288 20.69 13.09 -3.97
CA THR A 288 21.13 12.65 -5.30
C THR A 288 21.83 11.30 -5.25
N GLN A 289 22.31 10.89 -4.08
CA GLN A 289 23.00 9.61 -3.90
C GLN A 289 22.47 8.89 -2.66
N VAL A 290 22.18 7.60 -2.82
CA VAL A 290 21.72 6.71 -1.76
C VAL A 290 22.75 5.60 -1.58
N ASP A 291 23.38 5.54 -0.41
CA ASP A 291 24.36 4.50 -0.07
C ASP A 291 23.72 3.46 0.86
N LEU A 292 23.43 2.28 0.29
CA LEU A 292 22.93 1.10 0.99
C LEU A 292 24.01 0.01 1.15
N SER A 293 25.30 0.34 0.92
CA SER A 293 26.39 -0.63 1.00
C SER A 293 26.53 -1.31 2.35
N MET A 294 26.02 -0.67 3.41
CA MET A 294 26.02 -1.16 4.79
C MET A 294 24.66 -1.76 5.21
N VAL A 295 23.72 -1.90 4.31
CA VAL A 295 22.36 -2.41 4.56
C VAL A 295 22.20 -3.78 3.92
N GLU A 296 21.69 -4.74 4.67
CA GLU A 296 21.25 -6.01 4.12
C GLU A 296 19.89 -5.83 3.43
N ILE A 297 19.84 -6.06 2.13
CA ILE A 297 18.61 -5.95 1.33
C ILE A 297 18.11 -7.37 1.06
N THR A 298 16.87 -7.63 1.46
CA THR A 298 16.19 -8.93 1.23
C THR A 298 15.03 -8.82 0.25
N ASP A 299 14.49 -7.61 0.07
CA ASP A 299 13.42 -7.31 -0.88
C ASP A 299 13.82 -6.12 -1.76
N LEU A 300 14.21 -6.43 -3.00
CA LEU A 300 14.61 -5.40 -3.98
C LEU A 300 13.41 -4.58 -4.45
N ALA A 301 12.22 -5.18 -4.54
CA ALA A 301 11.04 -4.48 -5.03
C ALA A 301 10.57 -3.41 -4.02
N GLU A 302 10.63 -3.70 -2.73
CA GLU A 302 10.36 -2.70 -1.68
C GLU A 302 11.33 -1.53 -1.77
N VAL A 303 12.63 -1.82 -1.95
CA VAL A 303 13.66 -0.77 -2.08
C VAL A 303 13.42 0.07 -3.33
N GLU A 304 13.15 -0.57 -4.47
CA GLU A 304 12.86 0.12 -5.74
C GLU A 304 11.65 1.06 -5.59
N GLN A 305 10.57 0.60 -4.98
CA GLN A 305 9.38 1.42 -4.73
C GLN A 305 9.73 2.69 -3.94
N LYS A 306 10.57 2.57 -2.92
CA LYS A 306 11.00 3.70 -2.09
C LYS A 306 11.93 4.65 -2.87
N LEU A 307 12.88 4.13 -3.64
CA LEU A 307 13.78 4.93 -4.46
C LEU A 307 13.03 5.71 -5.55
N ASN A 308 11.96 5.14 -6.11
CA ASN A 308 11.11 5.80 -7.11
C ASN A 308 10.37 7.03 -6.57
N CYS A 309 10.38 7.25 -5.25
CA CYS A 309 9.87 8.47 -4.62
C CYS A 309 10.89 9.62 -4.60
N LEU A 310 12.16 9.40 -4.97
CA LEU A 310 13.27 10.37 -4.88
C LEU A 310 13.51 11.05 -6.24
N PRO A 311 13.04 12.30 -6.44
CA PRO A 311 13.04 12.95 -7.75
C PRO A 311 14.43 13.35 -8.27
N ASN A 312 15.41 13.46 -7.37
CA ASN A 312 16.76 13.92 -7.70
C ASN A 312 17.80 12.80 -7.63
N LEU A 313 17.36 11.55 -7.52
CA LEU A 313 18.28 10.42 -7.40
C LEU A 313 19.11 10.26 -8.67
N GLU A 314 20.44 10.31 -8.51
CA GLU A 314 21.42 10.10 -9.59
C GLU A 314 22.10 8.73 -9.46
N GLN A 315 22.28 8.25 -8.22
CA GLN A 315 22.94 6.96 -7.97
C GLN A 315 22.44 6.29 -6.70
N VAL A 316 22.28 4.97 -6.77
CA VAL A 316 22.14 4.09 -5.61
C VAL A 316 23.28 3.08 -5.58
N THR A 317 23.86 2.87 -4.39
CA THR A 317 24.96 1.93 -4.17
C THR A 317 24.52 0.86 -3.17
N PHE A 318 24.52 -0.41 -3.59
CA PHE A 318 24.25 -1.56 -2.74
C PHE A 318 25.54 -2.23 -2.28
N GLY A 319 25.44 -3.04 -1.23
CA GLY A 319 26.53 -3.87 -0.74
C GLY A 319 26.82 -5.07 -1.65
N LEU A 320 27.33 -6.13 -1.06
CA LEU A 320 27.66 -7.37 -1.75
C LEU A 320 26.39 -8.15 -2.07
N CYS A 321 26.08 -8.36 -3.34
CA CYS A 321 24.91 -9.11 -3.80
C CYS A 321 25.26 -10.55 -4.19
N GLY A 322 24.25 -11.44 -4.18
CA GLY A 322 24.40 -12.86 -4.51
C GLY A 322 25.09 -13.68 -3.42
N VAL A 323 24.98 -13.27 -2.15
CA VAL A 323 25.62 -13.95 -1.03
C VAL A 323 24.66 -14.07 0.14
N ASP A 324 24.31 -15.29 0.50
CA ASP A 324 23.36 -15.58 1.60
C ASP A 324 23.95 -15.33 3.01
N ASN A 325 25.28 -15.23 3.13
CA ASN A 325 25.93 -15.02 4.42
C ASN A 325 26.16 -13.52 4.68
N PRO A 326 25.38 -12.87 5.54
CA PRO A 326 25.51 -11.43 5.82
C PRO A 326 26.85 -11.04 6.48
N ASN A 327 27.59 -12.03 6.99
CA ASN A 327 28.91 -11.82 7.61
C ASN A 327 30.08 -12.17 6.66
N TRP A 328 29.83 -12.26 5.35
CA TRP A 328 30.89 -12.49 4.39
C TRP A 328 31.94 -11.36 4.43
N GLY A 329 33.21 -11.69 4.30
CA GLY A 329 34.27 -10.71 4.10
C GLY A 329 35.07 -10.31 5.33
N ASN A 330 34.87 -10.95 6.46
CA ASN A 330 35.58 -10.69 7.72
C ASN A 330 35.53 -9.24 8.25
N SER A 331 36.21 -8.97 9.37
CA SER A 331 36.22 -7.69 10.09
C SER A 331 36.82 -6.47 9.33
N ARG A 332 37.27 -6.64 8.09
CA ARG A 332 37.86 -5.56 7.27
C ARG A 332 36.91 -5.02 6.21
N SER A 333 35.96 -5.83 5.76
CA SER A 333 34.90 -5.38 4.84
C SER A 333 33.78 -4.73 5.63
N LYS A 334 33.51 -3.48 5.40
CA LYS A 334 32.33 -2.80 5.96
C LYS A 334 31.05 -3.09 5.18
N LEU A 335 31.15 -3.81 4.06
CA LEU A 335 29.98 -4.12 3.22
C LEU A 335 29.09 -5.15 3.89
N LYS A 336 27.80 -4.96 3.74
CA LYS A 336 26.79 -5.99 4.07
C LYS A 336 26.52 -6.86 2.85
N ALA A 337 26.34 -8.15 3.10
CA ALA A 337 25.91 -9.08 2.07
C ALA A 337 24.39 -9.13 1.99
N SER A 338 23.89 -9.27 0.79
CA SER A 338 22.45 -9.39 0.48
C SER A 338 22.24 -10.65 -0.39
N PRO A 339 21.18 -11.43 -0.14
CA PRO A 339 20.90 -12.65 -0.91
C PRO A 339 20.39 -12.36 -2.34
N ILE A 340 20.13 -11.09 -2.68
CA ILE A 340 19.63 -10.71 -4.00
C ILE A 340 20.59 -11.21 -5.10
N PRO A 341 20.13 -12.05 -6.06
CA PRO A 341 20.96 -12.53 -7.14
C PRO A 341 21.54 -11.38 -7.98
N ASN A 342 22.78 -11.56 -8.47
CA ASN A 342 23.39 -10.56 -9.34
C ASN A 342 22.60 -10.35 -10.64
N GLU A 343 21.93 -11.38 -11.13
CA GLU A 343 21.03 -11.32 -12.29
C GLU A 343 19.86 -10.38 -12.07
N ASP A 344 19.26 -10.42 -10.87
CA ASP A 344 18.15 -9.53 -10.50
C ASP A 344 18.63 -8.09 -10.36
N MET A 345 19.83 -7.88 -9.81
CA MET A 345 20.47 -6.58 -9.76
C MET A 345 20.75 -6.00 -11.15
N ALA A 346 21.23 -6.85 -12.08
CA ALA A 346 21.45 -6.44 -13.46
C ALA A 346 20.12 -6.10 -14.16
N ALA A 347 19.08 -6.92 -13.98
CA ALA A 347 17.75 -6.64 -14.51
C ALA A 347 17.17 -5.34 -13.95
N TYR A 348 17.39 -5.09 -12.67
CA TYR A 348 17.00 -3.81 -12.02
C TYR A 348 17.76 -2.63 -12.64
N ARG A 349 19.10 -2.69 -12.73
CA ARG A 349 19.93 -1.67 -13.40
C ARG A 349 19.42 -1.35 -14.80
N ASP A 350 19.15 -2.38 -15.59
CA ASP A 350 18.73 -2.23 -16.98
C ASP A 350 17.32 -1.61 -17.09
N ARG A 351 16.42 -1.89 -16.13
CA ARG A 351 15.06 -1.32 -16.07
C ARG A 351 15.09 0.18 -15.80
N VAL A 352 15.97 0.64 -14.88
CA VAL A 352 16.07 2.06 -14.50
C VAL A 352 17.18 2.81 -15.25
N ARG A 353 17.75 2.18 -16.28
CA ARG A 353 18.83 2.77 -17.10
C ARG A 353 18.39 4.09 -17.72
N GLY A 354 19.10 5.18 -17.39
CA GLY A 354 18.78 6.54 -17.84
C GLY A 354 17.97 7.36 -16.83
N GLU A 355 17.46 6.76 -15.77
CA GLU A 355 16.85 7.45 -14.65
C GLU A 355 17.90 7.75 -13.58
N TYR A 356 18.56 6.72 -13.10
CA TYR A 356 19.69 6.81 -12.15
C TYR A 356 20.63 5.61 -12.29
N LYS A 357 21.85 5.76 -11.77
CA LYS A 357 22.88 4.72 -11.79
C LYS A 357 22.66 3.74 -10.64
N VAL A 358 22.69 2.43 -10.94
CA VAL A 358 22.64 1.34 -9.97
C VAL A 358 24.01 0.69 -9.88
N VAL A 359 24.60 0.72 -8.70
CA VAL A 359 25.92 0.15 -8.39
C VAL A 359 25.75 -0.89 -7.29
N TRP A 360 26.42 -2.03 -7.43
CA TRP A 360 26.53 -3.01 -6.36
C TRP A 360 27.91 -3.66 -6.36
N THR A 361 28.18 -4.46 -5.37
CA THR A 361 29.44 -5.20 -5.27
C THR A 361 29.21 -6.66 -5.65
N VAL A 362 30.08 -7.20 -6.50
CA VAL A 362 30.09 -8.61 -6.90
C VAL A 362 31.25 -9.36 -6.25
N ARG A 363 31.02 -10.64 -5.95
CA ARG A 363 32.03 -11.52 -5.38
C ARG A 363 32.92 -12.12 -6.46
N LEU A 364 34.24 -11.96 -6.31
CA LEU A 364 35.26 -12.49 -7.22
C LEU A 364 36.17 -13.55 -6.55
N GLY A 365 35.83 -13.97 -5.34
CA GLY A 365 36.59 -14.99 -4.62
C GLY A 365 36.19 -15.09 -3.15
N PRO A 366 36.89 -15.90 -2.36
CA PRO A 366 36.60 -16.02 -0.92
C PRO A 366 36.76 -14.72 -0.15
N SER A 367 37.64 -13.81 -0.60
CA SER A 367 37.97 -12.55 0.10
C SER A 367 38.03 -11.36 -0.85
N ILE A 368 37.58 -11.51 -2.10
CA ILE A 368 37.62 -10.46 -3.11
C ILE A 368 36.22 -10.13 -3.56
N ALA A 369 35.94 -8.85 -3.56
CA ALA A 369 34.75 -8.27 -4.13
C ALA A 369 35.13 -7.03 -4.92
N LEU A 370 34.36 -6.71 -5.96
CA LEU A 370 34.56 -5.58 -6.85
C LEU A 370 33.23 -4.86 -7.03
N SER A 371 33.28 -3.53 -7.01
CA SER A 371 32.13 -2.71 -7.37
C SER A 371 31.86 -2.80 -8.89
N THR A 372 30.60 -2.84 -9.27
CA THR A 372 30.21 -2.96 -10.70
C THR A 372 30.53 -1.73 -11.53
N ASP A 373 30.79 -0.59 -10.89
CA ASP A 373 31.24 0.65 -11.54
C ASP A 373 32.77 0.79 -11.58
N ALA A 374 33.51 -0.27 -11.23
CA ALA A 374 34.95 -0.26 -11.33
C ALA A 374 35.38 -0.14 -12.80
N ASP A 375 36.28 0.78 -13.07
CA ASP A 375 36.91 1.00 -14.37
C ASP A 375 38.20 0.20 -14.56
N ASN A 376 38.74 -0.36 -13.47
CA ASN A 376 39.96 -1.17 -13.51
C ASN A 376 39.91 -2.33 -12.51
N PHE A 377 40.63 -3.41 -12.83
CA PHE A 377 40.82 -4.53 -11.93
C PHE A 377 42.12 -5.27 -12.21
N MET A 378 42.93 -5.49 -11.15
CA MET A 378 44.17 -6.23 -11.19
C MET A 378 44.29 -7.14 -9.96
N PRO A 379 43.76 -8.35 -9.97
CA PRO A 379 43.72 -9.25 -8.81
C PRO A 379 45.11 -9.61 -8.26
N ASN A 380 46.11 -9.71 -9.11
CA ASN A 380 47.50 -9.98 -8.67
C ASN A 380 48.08 -8.93 -7.72
N HIS A 381 47.67 -7.69 -7.85
CA HIS A 381 48.09 -6.61 -6.96
C HIS A 381 47.57 -6.80 -5.52
N PHE A 382 46.46 -7.46 -5.36
CA PHE A 382 45.82 -7.73 -4.08
C PHE A 382 46.33 -9.02 -3.39
N GLY A 383 47.37 -9.67 -3.94
CA GLY A 383 47.91 -10.93 -3.41
C GLY A 383 46.96 -12.11 -3.55
N VAL A 384 46.06 -12.06 -4.52
CA VAL A 384 45.13 -13.12 -4.84
C VAL A 384 45.83 -14.13 -5.70
N GLY A 385 46.00 -15.33 -5.19
CA GLY A 385 46.73 -16.38 -5.93
C GLY A 385 45.98 -16.95 -7.11
N GLN A 386 44.65 -16.86 -7.18
CA GLN A 386 43.81 -17.48 -8.18
C GLN A 386 42.47 -16.78 -8.37
N LEU A 387 42.02 -16.70 -9.61
CA LEU A 387 40.69 -16.24 -9.99
C LEU A 387 40.00 -17.34 -10.82
N PRO A 388 39.28 -18.29 -10.21
CA PRO A 388 38.60 -19.35 -10.95
C PRO A 388 37.50 -18.80 -11.86
N ASP A 389 37.25 -19.45 -12.99
CA ASP A 389 36.21 -19.03 -13.95
C ASP A 389 34.83 -18.79 -13.30
N SER A 390 34.46 -19.63 -12.34
CA SER A 390 33.17 -19.49 -11.63
C SER A 390 33.00 -18.15 -10.88
N TYR A 391 34.11 -17.55 -10.45
CA TYR A 391 34.09 -16.21 -9.83
C TYR A 391 34.36 -15.11 -10.86
N ALA A 392 35.27 -15.35 -11.79
CA ALA A 392 35.59 -14.41 -12.86
C ALA A 392 34.35 -14.04 -13.69
N TYR A 393 33.43 -15.00 -13.87
CA TYR A 393 32.18 -14.78 -14.58
C TYR A 393 31.33 -13.62 -14.01
N ASN A 394 31.48 -13.28 -12.74
CA ASN A 394 30.81 -12.11 -12.15
C ASN A 394 31.36 -10.77 -12.66
N LEU A 395 32.51 -10.75 -13.29
CA LEU A 395 33.05 -9.55 -13.96
C LEU A 395 32.12 -9.04 -15.08
N ARG A 396 31.23 -9.89 -15.63
CA ARG A 396 30.24 -9.49 -16.65
C ARG A 396 29.34 -8.33 -16.24
N TYR A 397 29.22 -8.08 -14.93
CA TYR A 397 28.43 -6.96 -14.41
C TYR A 397 29.18 -5.64 -14.35
N CYS A 398 30.51 -5.66 -14.59
CA CYS A 398 31.39 -4.48 -14.56
C CYS A 398 31.48 -3.84 -15.96
N GLU A 399 30.39 -3.25 -16.45
CA GLU A 399 30.28 -2.70 -17.82
C GLU A 399 31.20 -1.46 -18.03
N GLU A 400 31.63 -0.81 -16.95
CA GLU A 400 32.47 0.37 -17.02
C GLU A 400 33.97 0.05 -17.12
N MET A 401 34.35 -1.24 -17.11
CA MET A 401 35.74 -1.68 -17.13
C MET A 401 36.50 -1.14 -18.33
N VAL A 402 37.58 -0.44 -18.05
CA VAL A 402 38.53 0.14 -19.03
C VAL A 402 39.81 -0.66 -19.07
N CYS A 403 40.29 -1.12 -17.91
CA CYS A 403 41.56 -1.85 -17.80
C CYS A 403 41.39 -3.11 -16.94
N LEU A 404 41.72 -4.27 -17.54
CA LEU A 404 41.62 -5.58 -16.88
C LEU A 404 42.95 -6.33 -17.00
N ASP A 405 43.62 -6.55 -15.84
CA ASP A 405 44.79 -7.43 -15.75
C ASP A 405 44.41 -8.70 -14.96
N VAL A 406 44.17 -9.78 -15.69
CA VAL A 406 43.97 -11.14 -15.15
C VAL A 406 45.12 -12.06 -15.50
N GLY A 407 46.26 -11.50 -15.83
CA GLY A 407 47.50 -12.26 -16.11
C GLY A 407 47.96 -13.09 -14.91
N HIS A 408 48.61 -14.21 -15.18
CA HIS A 408 49.09 -15.18 -14.18
C HIS A 408 47.95 -15.84 -13.35
N MET A 409 46.72 -15.83 -13.85
CA MET A 409 45.59 -16.51 -13.24
C MET A 409 45.30 -17.83 -13.93
N THR A 410 44.70 -18.80 -13.23
CA THR A 410 44.26 -20.09 -13.79
C THR A 410 42.97 -19.96 -14.60
N LEU A 411 42.77 -18.81 -15.21
CA LEU A 411 41.59 -18.49 -16.00
C LEU A 411 41.60 -19.23 -17.33
N THR A 412 40.48 -19.85 -17.69
CA THR A 412 40.29 -20.56 -18.99
C THR A 412 39.17 -19.94 -19.82
N ASP A 413 38.19 -19.27 -19.18
CA ASP A 413 37.04 -18.62 -19.81
C ASP A 413 37.06 -17.11 -19.57
N ILE A 414 36.90 -16.33 -20.65
CA ILE A 414 36.79 -14.87 -20.64
C ILE A 414 35.47 -14.40 -21.23
N SER A 415 34.41 -15.22 -21.19
CA SER A 415 33.08 -14.84 -21.71
C SER A 415 32.54 -13.56 -21.13
N PHE A 416 32.91 -13.22 -19.91
CA PHE A 416 32.55 -11.96 -19.25
C PHE A 416 33.06 -10.70 -19.97
N VAL A 417 34.11 -10.79 -20.78
CA VAL A 417 34.67 -9.65 -21.53
C VAL A 417 33.68 -9.14 -22.58
N GLU A 418 32.77 -9.97 -23.05
CA GLU A 418 31.70 -9.56 -23.97
C GLU A 418 30.84 -8.38 -23.43
N TYR A 419 30.77 -8.26 -22.12
CA TYR A 419 29.98 -7.23 -21.43
C TYR A 419 30.76 -5.97 -21.07
N MET A 420 32.00 -5.80 -21.64
CA MET A 420 32.92 -4.69 -21.33
C MET A 420 33.16 -3.78 -22.56
N PRO A 421 32.17 -3.00 -23.00
CA PRO A 421 32.31 -2.22 -24.25
C PRO A 421 33.37 -1.11 -24.16
N ASN A 422 33.76 -0.73 -22.94
CA ASN A 422 34.75 0.32 -22.69
C ASN A 422 36.20 -0.18 -22.55
N LEU A 423 36.38 -1.51 -22.64
CA LEU A 423 37.70 -2.13 -22.40
C LEU A 423 38.73 -1.65 -23.42
N LYS A 424 39.84 -1.06 -22.92
CA LYS A 424 40.97 -0.56 -23.69
C LYS A 424 42.23 -1.38 -23.49
N TYR A 425 42.45 -1.88 -22.29
CA TYR A 425 43.65 -2.59 -21.90
C TYR A 425 43.27 -3.96 -21.30
N LEU A 426 43.80 -5.02 -21.87
CA LEU A 426 43.53 -6.37 -21.44
C LEU A 426 44.81 -7.20 -21.32
N ILE A 427 45.12 -7.68 -20.11
CA ILE A 427 46.25 -8.57 -19.87
C ILE A 427 45.74 -9.99 -19.61
N LEU A 428 46.07 -10.92 -20.52
CA LEU A 428 45.82 -12.34 -20.43
C LEU A 428 47.15 -13.16 -20.41
N ALA A 429 48.26 -12.50 -20.16
CA ALA A 429 49.57 -13.15 -20.13
C ALA A 429 49.59 -14.27 -19.08
N TRP A 430 50.18 -15.42 -19.42
CA TRP A 430 50.32 -16.57 -18.51
C TRP A 430 48.96 -17.10 -18.00
N THR A 431 47.93 -17.09 -18.84
CA THR A 431 46.62 -17.71 -18.55
C THR A 431 46.44 -18.98 -19.39
N GLU A 432 45.46 -19.82 -19.03
CA GLU A 432 45.08 -21.02 -19.76
C GLU A 432 43.98 -20.76 -20.80
N VAL A 433 43.69 -19.48 -21.10
CA VAL A 433 42.68 -19.08 -22.09
C VAL A 433 43.05 -19.58 -23.48
N GLN A 434 42.13 -20.29 -24.12
CA GLN A 434 42.30 -20.83 -25.48
C GLN A 434 41.46 -20.12 -26.54
N TYR A 435 40.31 -19.55 -26.12
CA TYR A 435 39.30 -18.96 -27.00
C TYR A 435 39.06 -17.51 -26.59
N ILE A 436 39.27 -16.58 -27.53
CA ILE A 436 39.12 -15.13 -27.28
C ILE A 436 37.98 -14.51 -28.09
N GLU A 437 36.99 -15.32 -28.49
CA GLU A 437 35.81 -14.85 -29.23
C GLU A 437 35.08 -13.67 -28.55
N PRO A 438 34.94 -13.64 -27.22
CA PRO A 438 34.31 -12.51 -26.51
C PRO A 438 34.99 -11.15 -26.78
N ILE A 439 36.27 -11.13 -27.17
CA ILE A 439 37.00 -9.87 -27.46
C ILE A 439 36.43 -9.13 -28.68
N ARG A 440 35.72 -9.81 -29.58
CA ARG A 440 35.10 -9.18 -30.78
C ARG A 440 34.22 -7.97 -30.45
N THR A 441 33.63 -7.95 -29.27
CA THR A 441 32.76 -6.85 -28.82
C THR A 441 33.55 -5.64 -28.34
N CYS A 442 34.85 -5.79 -27.99
CA CYS A 442 35.70 -4.76 -27.43
C CYS A 442 36.25 -3.80 -28.51
N LYS A 443 35.38 -2.97 -29.09
CA LYS A 443 35.77 -2.07 -30.19
C LYS A 443 36.75 -0.96 -29.77
N ASN A 444 36.91 -0.72 -28.46
CA ASN A 444 37.81 0.25 -27.88
C ASN A 444 39.17 -0.35 -27.44
N LEU A 445 39.37 -1.66 -27.66
CA LEU A 445 40.60 -2.35 -27.25
C LEU A 445 41.81 -1.81 -28.00
N VAL A 446 42.78 -1.24 -27.26
CA VAL A 446 43.99 -0.60 -27.79
C VAL A 446 45.23 -1.48 -27.58
N PHE A 447 45.28 -2.14 -26.40
CA PHE A 447 46.48 -2.91 -26.00
C PHE A 447 46.06 -4.22 -25.30
N PRO A 448 46.03 -5.37 -26.00
CA PRO A 448 46.00 -6.71 -25.41
C PRO A 448 47.40 -7.26 -25.22
N GLU A 449 47.69 -7.76 -24.01
CA GLU A 449 48.88 -8.56 -23.71
C GLU A 449 48.50 -10.06 -23.64
N LEU A 450 48.91 -10.82 -24.65
CA LEU A 450 48.57 -12.23 -24.82
C LEU A 450 49.77 -13.17 -24.67
N ASP A 451 50.86 -12.62 -24.14
CA ASP A 451 52.14 -13.32 -23.97
C ASP A 451 51.98 -14.59 -23.13
N HIS A 452 52.63 -15.71 -23.51
CA HIS A 452 52.56 -16.99 -22.82
C HIS A 452 51.14 -17.55 -22.60
N SER A 453 50.18 -17.22 -23.45
CA SER A 453 48.80 -17.72 -23.36
C SER A 453 48.63 -18.98 -24.25
N CYS A 454 47.56 -19.72 -23.98
CA CYS A 454 47.20 -20.94 -24.73
C CYS A 454 46.27 -20.66 -25.93
N ILE A 455 46.18 -19.40 -26.39
CA ILE A 455 45.25 -18.95 -27.43
C ILE A 455 45.49 -19.74 -28.74
N ARG A 456 44.38 -20.17 -29.37
CA ARG A 456 44.39 -20.99 -30.59
C ARG A 456 44.04 -20.23 -31.85
N ASP A 457 43.24 -19.17 -31.73
CA ASP A 457 42.74 -18.37 -32.85
C ASP A 457 42.81 -16.90 -32.54
N LEU A 458 43.43 -16.11 -33.42
CA LEU A 458 43.54 -14.64 -33.29
C LEU A 458 42.51 -13.89 -34.15
N SER A 459 41.66 -14.61 -34.91
CA SER A 459 40.65 -13.97 -35.78
C SER A 459 39.71 -13.00 -35.05
N PRO A 460 39.36 -13.19 -33.76
CA PRO A 460 38.54 -12.19 -33.02
C PRO A 460 39.18 -10.80 -32.94
N LEU A 461 40.49 -10.69 -32.97
CA LEU A 461 41.21 -9.41 -32.91
C LEU A 461 41.00 -8.53 -34.15
N VAL A 462 40.68 -9.12 -35.29
CA VAL A 462 40.45 -8.38 -36.56
C VAL A 462 39.29 -7.41 -36.42
N ASP A 463 38.35 -7.69 -35.53
CA ASP A 463 37.21 -6.83 -35.24
C ASP A 463 37.53 -5.67 -34.30
N CYS A 464 38.73 -5.67 -33.67
CA CYS A 464 39.21 -4.66 -32.75
C CYS A 464 39.96 -3.56 -33.49
N THR A 465 39.27 -2.70 -34.24
CA THR A 465 39.88 -1.72 -35.13
C THR A 465 40.62 -0.56 -34.41
N ALA A 466 40.43 -0.41 -33.11
CA ALA A 466 41.16 0.56 -32.27
C ALA A 466 42.52 0.00 -31.77
N LEU A 467 42.83 -1.29 -32.04
CA LEU A 467 44.01 -1.96 -31.53
C LEU A 467 45.26 -1.38 -32.13
N GLU A 468 46.17 -0.92 -31.30
CA GLU A 468 47.44 -0.32 -31.73
C GLU A 468 48.64 -1.20 -31.45
N ASP A 469 48.71 -1.77 -30.26
CA ASP A 469 49.83 -2.55 -29.78
C ASP A 469 49.39 -3.97 -29.42
N LEU A 470 50.09 -4.97 -29.91
CA LEU A 470 49.80 -6.37 -29.72
C LEU A 470 51.00 -7.17 -29.26
N ASN A 471 50.94 -7.75 -28.05
CA ASN A 471 51.98 -8.64 -27.55
C ASN A 471 51.56 -10.10 -27.64
N LEU A 472 52.28 -10.85 -28.50
CA LEU A 472 52.05 -12.26 -28.79
C LEU A 472 53.28 -13.15 -28.42
N GLY A 473 54.16 -12.69 -27.56
CA GLY A 473 55.32 -13.45 -27.13
C GLY A 473 54.90 -14.88 -26.72
N MET A 474 55.65 -15.89 -27.15
CA MET A 474 55.41 -17.31 -26.80
C MET A 474 53.97 -17.85 -27.00
N THR A 475 53.17 -17.23 -27.87
CA THR A 475 51.89 -17.84 -28.35
C THR A 475 52.13 -18.64 -29.60
N TYR A 476 51.41 -19.77 -29.80
CA TYR A 476 51.69 -20.73 -30.87
C TYR A 476 50.49 -20.98 -31.78
N CYS A 477 49.65 -19.98 -32.01
CA CYS A 477 48.54 -20.01 -32.96
C CYS A 477 48.94 -19.48 -34.36
N SER A 478 48.06 -19.62 -35.39
CA SER A 478 48.25 -18.98 -36.68
C SER A 478 48.32 -17.47 -36.58
N ILE A 479 49.21 -16.84 -37.40
CA ILE A 479 49.33 -15.38 -37.52
C ILE A 479 48.51 -14.83 -38.70
N ASP A 480 47.86 -15.69 -39.49
CA ASP A 480 47.12 -15.26 -40.68
C ASP A 480 46.14 -14.12 -40.41
N PRO A 481 45.35 -14.12 -39.31
CA PRO A 481 44.44 -13.00 -39.00
C PRO A 481 45.16 -11.67 -38.83
N ILE A 482 46.40 -11.68 -38.27
CA ILE A 482 47.16 -10.45 -38.02
C ILE A 482 47.64 -9.85 -39.33
N LEU A 483 47.93 -10.61 -40.37
CA LEU A 483 48.40 -10.11 -41.66
C LEU A 483 47.40 -9.16 -42.32
N GLU A 484 46.13 -9.17 -41.90
CA GLU A 484 45.07 -8.27 -42.37
C GLU A 484 44.95 -7.00 -41.54
N MET A 485 45.57 -6.93 -40.35
CA MET A 485 45.43 -5.83 -39.40
C MET A 485 46.43 -4.71 -39.69
N THR A 486 46.32 -4.06 -40.86
CA THR A 486 47.24 -3.04 -41.36
C THR A 486 47.33 -1.75 -40.51
N TRP A 487 46.42 -1.59 -39.54
CA TRP A 487 46.38 -0.45 -38.62
C TRP A 487 47.21 -0.60 -37.37
N LEU A 488 47.81 -1.82 -37.11
CA LEU A 488 48.69 -2.04 -35.97
C LEU A 488 49.94 -1.18 -36.04
N LYS A 489 50.35 -0.62 -34.88
CA LYS A 489 51.55 0.17 -34.73
C LYS A 489 52.75 -0.62 -34.23
N ASN A 490 52.51 -1.51 -33.26
CA ASN A 490 53.55 -2.34 -32.67
C ASN A 490 53.10 -3.78 -32.49
N VAL A 491 53.88 -4.75 -32.91
CA VAL A 491 53.64 -6.19 -32.75
C VAL A 491 54.85 -6.87 -32.11
N TYR A 492 54.68 -7.41 -30.92
CA TYR A 492 55.73 -8.12 -30.19
C TYR A 492 55.57 -9.63 -30.36
N MET A 493 56.61 -10.24 -30.97
CA MET A 493 56.61 -11.67 -31.36
C MET A 493 57.86 -12.36 -30.78
N ILE A 494 58.13 -12.16 -29.51
CA ILE A 494 59.31 -12.73 -28.85
C ILE A 494 59.11 -14.24 -28.67
N LEU A 495 60.15 -15.02 -29.02
CA LEU A 495 60.17 -16.47 -28.93
C LEU A 495 59.02 -17.15 -29.71
N ARG A 496 58.55 -16.52 -30.80
CA ARG A 496 57.67 -17.15 -31.77
C ARG A 496 58.12 -16.85 -33.22
N GLY A 497 57.77 -17.73 -34.16
CA GLY A 497 58.00 -17.54 -35.58
C GLY A 497 57.00 -16.59 -36.25
N GLY A 498 57.29 -16.20 -37.50
CA GLY A 498 56.34 -15.45 -38.35
C GLY A 498 56.57 -13.94 -38.39
N GLY A 499 57.49 -13.35 -37.60
CA GLY A 499 57.72 -11.91 -37.57
C GLY A 499 58.07 -11.30 -38.93
N GLY A 500 58.80 -12.01 -39.76
CA GLY A 500 59.09 -11.55 -41.13
C GLY A 500 57.87 -11.48 -42.03
N LEU A 501 56.90 -12.37 -41.87
CA LEU A 501 55.64 -12.35 -42.64
C LEU A 501 54.78 -11.18 -42.19
N VAL A 502 54.70 -10.92 -40.88
CA VAL A 502 53.94 -9.77 -40.33
C VAL A 502 54.57 -8.47 -40.80
N GLY A 503 55.92 -8.32 -40.75
CA GLY A 503 56.60 -7.11 -41.23
C GLY A 503 56.48 -6.88 -42.75
N GLN A 504 56.26 -7.94 -43.53
CA GLN A 504 55.93 -7.78 -44.96
C GLN A 504 54.49 -7.35 -45.20
N ALA A 505 53.55 -7.93 -44.42
CA ALA A 505 52.12 -7.63 -44.55
C ALA A 505 51.73 -6.28 -43.97
N ILE A 506 52.40 -5.87 -42.89
CA ILE A 506 52.15 -4.59 -42.18
C ILE A 506 53.44 -3.77 -42.11
N PRO A 507 53.90 -3.20 -43.25
CA PRO A 507 55.21 -2.52 -43.30
C PRO A 507 55.33 -1.29 -42.43
N ASP A 508 54.23 -0.65 -42.06
CA ASP A 508 54.20 0.53 -41.18
C ASP A 508 54.24 0.18 -39.69
N ALA A 509 54.07 -1.09 -39.35
CA ALA A 509 54.13 -1.55 -37.96
C ALA A 509 55.58 -1.86 -37.54
N ARG A 510 55.92 -1.51 -36.31
CA ARG A 510 57.12 -2.00 -35.67
C ARG A 510 56.93 -3.42 -35.21
N VAL A 511 57.54 -4.37 -35.88
CA VAL A 511 57.52 -5.80 -35.51
C VAL A 511 58.78 -6.13 -34.72
N VAL A 512 58.66 -6.48 -33.45
CA VAL A 512 59.76 -6.82 -32.53
C VAL A 512 59.82 -8.34 -32.37
N THR A 513 60.98 -8.91 -32.61
CA THR A 513 61.28 -10.35 -32.49
C THR A 513 62.41 -10.61 -31.53
N SER A 514 62.72 -11.88 -31.23
CA SER A 514 63.89 -12.27 -30.42
C SER A 514 65.22 -11.84 -30.98
N ALA A 515 65.31 -11.48 -32.28
CA ALA A 515 66.50 -10.98 -32.93
C ALA A 515 66.69 -9.46 -32.80
N ASP A 516 65.71 -8.74 -32.23
CA ASP A 516 65.79 -7.31 -32.02
C ASP A 516 66.79 -6.98 -30.90
N PRO A 517 67.79 -6.12 -31.16
CA PRO A 517 68.82 -5.81 -30.17
C PRO A 517 68.26 -5.21 -28.85
N ASP A 518 67.17 -4.48 -28.92
CA ASP A 518 66.51 -3.88 -27.76
C ASP A 518 65.93 -4.91 -26.80
N VAL A 519 65.49 -6.07 -27.30
CA VAL A 519 64.96 -7.17 -26.51
C VAL A 519 66.04 -7.85 -25.68
N ALA A 520 67.23 -8.04 -26.26
CA ALA A 520 68.33 -8.75 -25.61
C ALA A 520 68.98 -7.92 -24.45
N THR A 521 68.88 -6.56 -24.49
CA THR A 521 69.59 -5.69 -23.55
C THR A 521 68.73 -5.04 -22.48
N VAL A 522 67.43 -4.96 -22.67
CA VAL A 522 66.53 -4.15 -21.82
C VAL A 522 65.31 -4.90 -21.31
N GLY A 523 65.27 -6.20 -21.55
CA GLY A 523 64.08 -7.00 -21.18
C GLY A 523 62.80 -6.51 -21.88
N TYR A 524 61.77 -6.85 -21.86
CA TYR A 524 60.47 -6.57 -22.46
C TYR A 524 60.27 -5.10 -22.93
N GLY A 525 60.76 -4.76 -24.13
CA GLY A 525 60.65 -3.40 -24.72
C GLY A 525 59.24 -2.86 -24.93
N TRP A 526 58.23 -3.74 -24.94
CA TRP A 526 56.80 -3.37 -24.97
C TRP A 526 56.36 -2.59 -23.75
N ARG A 527 57.05 -2.72 -22.59
CA ARG A 527 56.82 -1.93 -21.36
C ARG A 527 57.19 -0.46 -21.47
N ARG A 528 57.76 -0.03 -22.60
CA ARG A 528 58.13 1.33 -22.92
C ARG A 528 57.15 2.03 -23.84
N LEU A 529 56.09 1.34 -24.27
CA LEU A 529 55.07 1.90 -25.14
C LEU A 529 54.17 2.90 -24.35
N PRO A 530 53.70 3.98 -24.98
CA PRO A 530 52.76 4.90 -24.36
C PRO A 530 51.53 4.23 -23.80
N ASN A 531 50.98 3.24 -24.54
CA ASN A 531 49.79 2.49 -24.11
C ASN A 531 50.08 1.61 -22.88
N TYR A 532 51.29 1.09 -22.70
CA TYR A 532 51.67 0.40 -21.46
C TYR A 532 51.68 1.34 -20.26
N TYR A 533 52.20 2.54 -20.41
CA TYR A 533 52.16 3.52 -19.32
C TYR A 533 50.74 3.96 -18.99
N ALA A 534 49.93 4.24 -20.00
CA ALA A 534 48.51 4.58 -19.82
C ALA A 534 47.71 3.45 -19.13
N MET A 535 48.00 2.19 -19.46
CA MET A 535 47.43 1.03 -18.78
C MET A 535 47.84 0.97 -17.30
N ARG A 536 49.15 1.17 -17.00
CA ARG A 536 49.66 1.14 -15.61
C ARG A 536 49.07 2.29 -14.78
N ASP A 537 48.91 3.47 -15.38
CA ASP A 537 48.24 4.59 -14.76
C ASP A 537 46.78 4.28 -14.45
N CYS A 538 46.06 3.68 -15.38
CA CYS A 538 44.69 3.24 -15.19
C CYS A 538 44.55 2.19 -14.07
N LEU A 539 45.51 1.25 -13.98
CA LEU A 539 45.59 0.24 -12.91
C LEU A 539 46.10 0.79 -11.57
N HIS A 540 46.49 2.06 -11.51
CA HIS A 540 47.17 2.64 -10.35
C HIS A 540 48.39 1.84 -9.88
N ALA A 541 49.10 1.20 -10.82
CA ALA A 541 50.15 0.26 -10.57
C ALA A 541 51.53 0.83 -10.94
N PRO A 542 52.62 0.49 -10.21
CA PRO A 542 53.94 0.97 -10.53
C PRO A 542 54.40 0.51 -11.91
N TYR A 543 55.18 1.36 -12.62
CA TYR A 543 55.79 0.97 -13.87
C TYR A 543 56.83 -0.12 -13.61
N MET A 544 56.76 -1.21 -14.41
CA MET A 544 57.74 -2.26 -14.36
C MET A 544 58.79 -1.97 -15.46
N ASN A 545 59.95 -1.43 -15.09
CA ASN A 545 61.05 -1.13 -16.00
C ASN A 545 61.96 -2.34 -16.24
#